data_9099e8aaef695e39b0a02eb75471b7aa
#
_entry.id   9099e8aaef695e39b0a02eb75471b7aa
#
_cell.length_a   1.000
_cell.length_b   1.000
_cell.length_c   1.000
_cell.angle_alpha   90.00
_cell.angle_beta   90.00
_cell.angle_gamma   90.00
#
_symmetry.space_group_name_H-M   'P 1'
#
loop_
_entity.id
_entity.type
_entity.pdbx_description
1 polymer ?
#
loop_
_entity_poly.entity_id
_entity_poly.type
_entity_poly.pdbx_seq_one_letter_code
_entity_poly.pdbx_strand_id
1 'polypeptide(L)'
;MKMTIVGCGLIGGSIALALKHRRPEWAVACIDLAERLSALEEAGVSEHLGTMDDVGTHVPDSDLVLVATPVQSVAGTLGRLAPFLRPGAVVSDVGSTKRRIMAEAPGLLPRGVHFVGGHPMAGSERSGVEAADPLLFNGRVYALCPYPDTPPEALLILIELVETLRATPVTIDPEEHDRIMAMVSHLPHLISVALMHSAAAGDAEHAMLPTLAGRGFLDMTRLAASDYGIWKGILETNAEAIGEAAARFGESLAFLVSGMPGNEAAAAWEAAAKLRRKMGPETLARPRKQDLRSVIDRYDRQILTALGHRIDIARRIGRLKKRQSIPVTDSEREKRMMFERRDWGQSLGLPEELVDELFAVIIRHSVRIQSDSVE
;
A
#
# COMPACT_ATOMS: atom_id res chain seq x y z
N MET A 1 6.69 -0.48 -17.22
CA MET A 1 7.32 -0.42 -15.89
C MET A 1 8.07 -1.70 -15.62
N LYS A 2 9.28 -1.62 -15.05
CA LYS A 2 10.03 -2.78 -14.56
C LYS A 2 9.90 -2.86 -13.04
N MET A 3 9.56 -4.03 -12.53
CA MET A 3 9.34 -4.26 -11.09
C MET A 3 10.05 -5.51 -10.62
N THR A 4 10.68 -5.44 -9.47
CA THR A 4 11.23 -6.62 -8.77
C THR A 4 10.47 -6.85 -7.46
N ILE A 5 10.00 -8.07 -7.25
CA ILE A 5 9.35 -8.51 -6.01
C ILE A 5 10.32 -9.44 -5.27
N VAL A 6 10.64 -9.12 -4.03
CA VAL A 6 11.51 -9.92 -3.16
C VAL A 6 10.66 -10.58 -2.06
N GLY A 7 10.56 -11.90 -2.12
CA GLY A 7 9.63 -12.68 -1.31
C GLY A 7 8.30 -12.92 -2.04
N CYS A 8 8.19 -14.07 -2.71
CA CYS A 8 7.03 -14.41 -3.54
C CYS A 8 6.15 -15.50 -2.88
N GLY A 9 5.90 -15.34 -1.56
CA GLY A 9 4.91 -16.14 -0.85
C GLY A 9 3.47 -15.74 -1.19
N LEU A 10 2.54 -15.86 -0.25
CA LEU A 10 1.13 -15.52 -0.44
C LEU A 10 0.96 -14.10 -1.01
N ILE A 11 1.55 -13.08 -0.38
CA ILE A 11 1.33 -11.66 -0.78
C ILE A 11 2.08 -11.33 -2.06
N GLY A 12 3.43 -11.56 -2.09
CA GLY A 12 4.25 -11.26 -3.26
C GLY A 12 3.84 -12.05 -4.50
N GLY A 13 3.54 -13.35 -4.34
CA GLY A 13 3.02 -14.20 -5.41
C GLY A 13 1.66 -13.75 -5.93
N SER A 14 0.74 -13.35 -5.04
CA SER A 14 -0.57 -12.81 -5.45
C SER A 14 -0.44 -11.50 -6.23
N ILE A 15 0.51 -10.62 -5.84
CA ILE A 15 0.81 -9.40 -6.58
C ILE A 15 1.36 -9.74 -7.97
N ALA A 16 2.34 -10.64 -8.05
CA ALA A 16 2.94 -11.06 -9.32
C ALA A 16 1.88 -11.65 -10.27
N LEU A 17 1.03 -12.57 -9.78
CA LEU A 17 -0.06 -13.15 -10.56
C LEU A 17 -1.09 -12.10 -11.02
N ALA A 18 -1.46 -11.16 -10.14
CA ALA A 18 -2.39 -10.09 -10.49
C ALA A 18 -1.81 -9.19 -11.60
N LEU A 19 -0.53 -8.84 -11.52
CA LEU A 19 0.16 -8.04 -12.53
C LEU A 19 0.27 -8.77 -13.87
N LYS A 20 0.64 -10.05 -13.86
CA LYS A 20 0.71 -10.87 -15.08
C LYS A 20 -0.59 -10.87 -15.87
N HIS A 21 -1.73 -10.86 -15.17
CA HIS A 21 -3.06 -10.85 -15.81
C HIS A 21 -3.53 -9.45 -16.23
N ARG A 22 -3.15 -8.40 -15.48
CA ARG A 22 -3.74 -7.06 -15.65
C ARG A 22 -2.81 -6.07 -16.32
N ARG A 23 -1.51 -6.31 -16.28
CA ARG A 23 -0.45 -5.48 -16.85
C ARG A 23 0.63 -6.35 -17.50
N PRO A 24 0.27 -7.17 -18.52
CA PRO A 24 1.23 -8.06 -19.17
C PRO A 24 2.42 -7.31 -19.80
N GLU A 25 2.30 -6.01 -20.01
CA GLU A 25 3.38 -5.14 -20.48
C GLU A 25 4.39 -4.75 -19.39
N TRP A 26 4.11 -5.04 -18.11
CA TRP A 26 5.07 -4.82 -17.04
C TRP A 26 6.04 -5.98 -16.95
N ALA A 27 7.34 -5.68 -16.94
CA ALA A 27 8.35 -6.70 -16.69
C ALA A 27 8.48 -6.92 -15.18
N VAL A 28 8.03 -8.06 -14.70
CA VAL A 28 8.06 -8.41 -13.26
C VAL A 28 9.09 -9.51 -13.04
N ALA A 29 10.09 -9.26 -12.18
CA ALA A 29 11.01 -10.28 -11.69
C ALA A 29 10.63 -10.69 -10.25
N CYS A 30 10.76 -11.97 -9.95
CA CYS A 30 10.48 -12.55 -8.63
C CYS A 30 11.78 -13.13 -8.04
N ILE A 31 12.15 -12.67 -6.84
CA ILE A 31 13.31 -13.12 -6.09
C ILE A 31 12.84 -13.81 -4.82
N ASP A 32 13.27 -15.04 -4.58
CA ASP A 32 12.96 -15.80 -3.36
C ASP A 32 14.14 -16.73 -2.98
N LEU A 33 13.92 -17.59 -2.01
CA LEU A 33 14.87 -18.63 -1.61
C LEU A 33 14.98 -19.69 -2.70
N ALA A 34 16.18 -20.23 -2.88
CA ALA A 34 16.46 -21.20 -3.94
C ALA A 34 15.52 -22.42 -3.91
N GLU A 35 15.19 -22.92 -2.71
CA GLU A 35 14.27 -24.05 -2.51
C GLU A 35 12.81 -23.75 -2.89
N ARG A 36 12.45 -22.49 -3.11
CA ARG A 36 11.10 -22.06 -3.51
C ARG A 36 10.95 -21.81 -5.00
N LEU A 37 12.03 -21.72 -5.76
CA LEU A 37 11.97 -21.36 -7.18
C LEU A 37 11.14 -22.33 -8.01
N SER A 38 11.23 -23.65 -7.74
CA SER A 38 10.39 -24.64 -8.43
C SER A 38 8.90 -24.41 -8.22
N ALA A 39 8.48 -24.12 -6.98
CA ALA A 39 7.08 -23.80 -6.68
C ALA A 39 6.61 -22.50 -7.32
N LEU A 40 7.50 -21.49 -7.44
CA LEU A 40 7.20 -20.23 -8.13
C LEU A 40 7.04 -20.45 -9.64
N GLU A 41 7.88 -21.32 -10.25
CA GLU A 41 7.78 -21.70 -11.65
C GLU A 41 6.47 -22.44 -11.93
N GLU A 42 6.15 -23.44 -11.12
CA GLU A 42 4.88 -24.18 -11.20
C GLU A 42 3.64 -23.29 -11.05
N ALA A 43 3.69 -22.34 -10.12
CA ALA A 43 2.63 -21.34 -9.94
C ALA A 43 2.58 -20.30 -11.08
N GLY A 44 3.62 -20.22 -11.90
CA GLY A 44 3.70 -19.34 -13.07
C GLY A 44 3.64 -17.86 -12.72
N VAL A 45 4.19 -17.45 -11.57
CA VAL A 45 4.12 -16.07 -11.05
C VAL A 45 4.90 -15.08 -11.93
N SER A 46 6.02 -15.53 -12.52
CA SER A 46 6.87 -14.72 -13.40
C SER A 46 7.70 -15.60 -14.34
N GLU A 47 8.14 -15.03 -15.45
CA GLU A 47 9.15 -15.65 -16.35
C GLU A 47 10.59 -15.33 -15.89
N HIS A 48 10.76 -14.36 -14.98
CA HIS A 48 12.04 -13.93 -14.45
C HIS A 48 12.11 -14.29 -12.96
N LEU A 49 12.68 -15.45 -12.68
CA LEU A 49 12.89 -15.97 -11.32
C LEU A 49 14.36 -15.89 -10.94
N GLY A 50 14.66 -15.62 -9.69
CA GLY A 50 16.01 -15.58 -9.18
C GLY A 50 16.07 -15.65 -7.65
N THR A 51 17.29 -15.70 -7.15
CA THR A 51 17.62 -15.67 -5.72
C THR A 51 18.21 -14.31 -5.32
N MET A 52 18.51 -14.15 -4.04
CA MET A 52 19.23 -12.95 -3.59
C MET A 52 20.64 -12.81 -4.17
N ASP A 53 21.18 -13.82 -4.83
CA ASP A 53 22.47 -13.74 -5.55
C ASP A 53 22.27 -13.13 -6.95
N ASP A 54 21.05 -13.16 -7.48
CA ASP A 54 20.70 -12.64 -8.80
C ASP A 54 20.18 -11.18 -8.75
N VAL A 55 20.19 -10.53 -7.57
CA VAL A 55 19.68 -9.15 -7.41
C VAL A 55 20.38 -8.15 -8.32
N GLY A 56 21.67 -8.35 -8.60
CA GLY A 56 22.44 -7.52 -9.53
C GLY A 56 21.95 -7.55 -10.99
N THR A 57 21.16 -8.58 -11.36
CA THR A 57 20.56 -8.70 -12.70
C THR A 57 19.19 -8.02 -12.79
N HIS A 58 18.41 -8.05 -11.72
CA HIS A 58 16.99 -7.65 -11.76
C HIS A 58 16.73 -6.27 -11.16
N VAL A 59 17.45 -5.92 -10.07
CA VAL A 59 17.17 -4.70 -9.29
C VAL A 59 17.63 -3.41 -9.97
N PRO A 60 18.81 -3.33 -10.62
CA PRO A 60 19.34 -2.06 -11.15
C PRO A 60 18.42 -1.33 -12.12
N ASP A 61 17.65 -2.07 -12.91
CA ASP A 61 16.75 -1.52 -13.91
C ASP A 61 15.30 -1.34 -13.40
N SER A 62 15.02 -1.71 -12.15
CA SER A 62 13.67 -1.64 -11.61
C SER A 62 13.24 -0.20 -11.33
N ASP A 63 12.03 0.14 -11.75
CA ASP A 63 11.34 1.37 -11.37
C ASP A 63 10.76 1.24 -9.96
N LEU A 64 10.29 0.03 -9.62
CA LEU A 64 9.73 -0.33 -8.32
C LEU A 64 10.34 -1.63 -7.80
N VAL A 65 10.82 -1.63 -6.56
CA VAL A 65 11.23 -2.83 -5.83
C VAL A 65 10.29 -3.02 -4.65
N LEU A 66 9.59 -4.16 -4.61
CA LEU A 66 8.66 -4.51 -3.54
C LEU A 66 9.24 -5.60 -2.65
N VAL A 67 9.42 -5.29 -1.37
CA VAL A 67 9.90 -6.23 -0.36
C VAL A 67 8.70 -6.89 0.33
N ALA A 68 8.44 -8.14 -0.03
CA ALA A 68 7.33 -8.95 0.49
C ALA A 68 7.81 -10.10 1.39
N THR A 69 8.96 -9.91 2.02
CA THR A 69 9.51 -10.80 3.04
C THR A 69 8.81 -10.57 4.39
N PRO A 70 8.92 -11.52 5.37
CA PRO A 70 8.42 -11.30 6.72
C PRO A 70 8.93 -9.99 7.33
N VAL A 71 8.08 -9.30 8.10
CA VAL A 71 8.33 -7.92 8.57
C VAL A 71 9.68 -7.75 9.29
N GLN A 72 10.10 -8.73 10.07
CA GLN A 72 11.40 -8.71 10.75
C GLN A 72 12.60 -8.78 9.79
N SER A 73 12.40 -9.25 8.57
CA SER A 73 13.46 -9.42 7.56
C SER A 73 13.56 -8.23 6.60
N VAL A 74 12.58 -7.32 6.60
CA VAL A 74 12.49 -6.21 5.63
C VAL A 74 13.74 -5.34 5.68
N ALA A 75 14.17 -4.89 6.87
CA ALA A 75 15.35 -4.03 7.03
C ALA A 75 16.63 -4.71 6.50
N GLY A 76 16.85 -5.97 6.85
CA GLY A 76 17.99 -6.75 6.32
C GLY A 76 17.94 -6.93 4.81
N THR A 77 16.75 -7.12 4.25
CA THR A 77 16.55 -7.20 2.80
C THR A 77 16.86 -5.87 2.13
N LEU A 78 16.39 -4.72 2.68
CA LEU A 78 16.72 -3.39 2.16
C LEU A 78 18.24 -3.15 2.12
N GLY A 79 18.95 -3.52 3.19
CA GLY A 79 20.42 -3.38 3.25
C GLY A 79 21.14 -4.21 2.16
N ARG A 80 20.62 -5.39 1.83
CA ARG A 80 21.19 -6.23 0.74
C ARG A 80 20.85 -5.69 -0.66
N LEU A 81 19.71 -5.05 -0.83
CA LEU A 81 19.28 -4.45 -2.09
C LEU A 81 19.94 -3.09 -2.36
N ALA A 82 20.30 -2.35 -1.32
CA ALA A 82 20.81 -0.99 -1.40
C ALA A 82 21.93 -0.76 -2.42
N PRO A 83 22.98 -1.64 -2.54
CA PRO A 83 24.05 -1.46 -3.51
C PRO A 83 23.61 -1.51 -4.97
N PHE A 84 22.42 -2.05 -5.25
CA PHE A 84 21.91 -2.29 -6.60
C PHE A 84 20.82 -1.32 -7.01
N LEU A 85 20.34 -0.48 -6.08
CA LEU A 85 19.27 0.48 -6.34
C LEU A 85 19.81 1.72 -7.05
N ARG A 86 19.18 2.09 -8.17
CA ARG A 86 19.51 3.31 -8.89
C ARG A 86 18.84 4.55 -8.28
N PRO A 87 19.40 5.75 -8.41
CA PRO A 87 18.71 6.98 -8.08
C PRO A 87 17.38 7.08 -8.84
N GLY A 88 16.32 7.51 -8.15
CA GLY A 88 14.96 7.59 -8.66
C GLY A 88 14.15 6.30 -8.54
N ALA A 89 14.76 5.17 -8.16
CA ALA A 89 14.01 3.94 -7.88
C ALA A 89 13.09 4.11 -6.67
N VAL A 90 11.92 3.50 -6.75
CA VAL A 90 10.95 3.43 -5.64
C VAL A 90 11.07 2.07 -4.98
N VAL A 91 11.11 2.06 -3.66
CA VAL A 91 11.11 0.85 -2.85
C VAL A 91 9.91 0.88 -1.92
N SER A 92 9.22 -0.24 -1.78
CA SER A 92 8.12 -0.39 -0.85
C SER A 92 8.16 -1.76 -0.18
N ASP A 93 7.44 -1.91 0.92
CA ASP A 93 7.22 -3.20 1.56
C ASP A 93 5.73 -3.56 1.63
N VAL A 94 5.43 -4.75 2.14
CA VAL A 94 4.06 -5.22 2.40
C VAL A 94 3.85 -5.62 3.87
N GLY A 95 4.75 -5.24 4.73
CA GLY A 95 4.76 -5.66 6.14
C GLY A 95 3.53 -5.19 6.93
N SER A 96 3.18 -5.93 7.96
CA SER A 96 2.00 -5.67 8.80
C SER A 96 2.21 -4.52 9.82
N THR A 97 3.44 -4.03 9.99
CA THR A 97 3.80 -2.89 10.85
C THR A 97 4.64 -1.90 10.07
N LYS A 98 4.55 -0.61 10.40
CA LYS A 98 5.16 0.46 9.60
C LYS A 98 6.16 1.32 10.38
N ARG A 99 5.89 1.63 11.66
CA ARG A 99 6.69 2.60 12.44
C ARG A 99 8.19 2.28 12.38
N ARG A 100 8.55 1.04 12.66
CA ARG A 100 9.96 0.62 12.74
C ARG A 100 10.66 0.72 11.39
N ILE A 101 10.09 0.15 10.34
CA ILE A 101 10.74 0.14 9.03
C ILE A 101 10.83 1.55 8.43
N MET A 102 9.83 2.41 8.66
CA MET A 102 9.85 3.81 8.25
C MET A 102 10.96 4.59 8.95
N ALA A 103 11.27 4.28 10.21
CA ALA A 103 12.40 4.89 10.93
C ALA A 103 13.77 4.39 10.44
N GLU A 104 13.88 3.12 10.05
CA GLU A 104 15.14 2.47 9.66
C GLU A 104 15.50 2.69 8.17
N ALA A 105 14.53 2.72 7.27
CA ALA A 105 14.74 2.75 5.82
C ALA A 105 15.62 3.91 5.32
N PRO A 106 15.52 5.16 5.83
CA PRO A 106 16.38 6.27 5.38
C PRO A 106 17.88 6.04 5.62
N GLY A 107 18.22 5.28 6.67
CA GLY A 107 19.61 4.93 6.98
C GLY A 107 20.15 3.73 6.19
N LEU A 108 19.27 2.96 5.57
CA LEU A 108 19.61 1.74 4.81
C LEU A 108 19.71 1.97 3.31
N LEU A 109 18.99 2.96 2.79
CA LEU A 109 18.86 3.19 1.34
C LEU A 109 19.79 4.31 0.86
N PRO A 110 20.33 4.21 -0.36
CA PRO A 110 21.17 5.25 -0.93
C PRO A 110 20.39 6.52 -1.24
N ARG A 111 21.09 7.65 -1.32
CA ARG A 111 20.49 8.93 -1.68
C ARG A 111 19.82 8.88 -3.05
N GLY A 112 18.62 9.46 -3.13
CA GLY A 112 17.83 9.49 -4.37
C GLY A 112 16.97 8.26 -4.60
N VAL A 113 16.98 7.28 -3.70
CA VAL A 113 16.01 6.18 -3.66
C VAL A 113 14.85 6.58 -2.74
N HIS A 114 13.63 6.31 -3.15
CA HIS A 114 12.44 6.71 -2.42
C HIS A 114 11.76 5.49 -1.77
N PHE A 115 11.68 5.48 -0.45
CA PHE A 115 10.94 4.45 0.26
C PHE A 115 9.54 4.94 0.64
N VAL A 116 8.55 4.10 0.42
CA VAL A 116 7.17 4.32 0.88
C VAL A 116 6.69 3.03 1.52
N GLY A 117 6.38 3.07 2.81
CA GLY A 117 5.85 1.89 3.50
C GLY A 117 4.50 1.46 2.92
N GLY A 118 4.31 0.18 2.74
CA GLY A 118 3.07 -0.40 2.23
C GLY A 118 2.52 -1.48 3.16
N HIS A 119 1.19 -1.62 3.22
CA HIS A 119 0.53 -2.72 3.91
C HIS A 119 -0.82 -3.04 3.25
N PRO A 120 -0.92 -4.11 2.45
CA PRO A 120 -2.22 -4.59 1.96
C PRO A 120 -3.05 -5.17 3.12
N MET A 121 -4.27 -4.64 3.34
CA MET A 121 -5.21 -5.20 4.31
C MET A 121 -5.83 -6.49 3.77
N ALA A 122 -4.99 -7.43 3.39
CA ALA A 122 -5.36 -8.71 2.81
C ALA A 122 -4.39 -9.79 3.26
N GLY A 123 -4.89 -11.00 3.42
CA GLY A 123 -4.12 -12.15 3.85
C GLY A 123 -5.03 -13.33 4.19
N SER A 124 -4.42 -14.44 4.51
CA SER A 124 -5.11 -15.62 5.02
C SER A 124 -4.20 -16.36 6.00
N GLU A 125 -4.72 -17.35 6.66
CA GLU A 125 -3.96 -18.25 7.54
C GLU A 125 -3.01 -19.18 6.75
N ARG A 126 -3.14 -19.19 5.42
CA ARG A 126 -2.31 -19.98 4.51
C ARG A 126 -1.03 -19.22 4.16
N SER A 127 0.03 -19.93 3.88
CA SER A 127 1.35 -19.39 3.50
C SER A 127 1.85 -20.05 2.21
N GLY A 128 2.93 -19.50 1.65
CA GLY A 128 3.53 -20.02 0.42
C GLY A 128 2.89 -19.46 -0.84
N VAL A 129 3.53 -19.73 -1.99
CA VAL A 129 3.04 -19.33 -3.31
C VAL A 129 1.83 -20.17 -3.74
N GLU A 130 1.68 -21.35 -3.21
CA GLU A 130 0.56 -22.26 -3.47
C GLU A 130 -0.78 -21.70 -2.96
N ALA A 131 -0.70 -20.74 -2.05
CA ALA A 131 -1.86 -20.01 -1.55
C ALA A 131 -2.10 -18.67 -2.27
N ALA A 132 -1.23 -18.31 -3.22
CA ALA A 132 -1.34 -17.04 -3.94
C ALA A 132 -2.63 -16.98 -4.79
N ASP A 133 -3.28 -15.83 -4.74
CA ASP A 133 -4.54 -15.57 -5.45
C ASP A 133 -4.48 -14.19 -6.12
N PRO A 134 -4.59 -14.09 -7.46
CA PRO A 134 -4.58 -12.81 -8.17
C PRO A 134 -5.74 -11.88 -7.80
N LEU A 135 -6.76 -12.38 -7.11
CA LEU A 135 -7.92 -11.62 -6.66
C LEU A 135 -7.85 -11.24 -5.18
N LEU A 136 -6.79 -11.60 -4.47
CA LEU A 136 -6.62 -11.42 -3.01
C LEU A 136 -6.90 -9.98 -2.55
N PHE A 137 -6.53 -9.00 -3.37
CA PHE A 137 -6.60 -7.57 -3.03
C PHE A 137 -7.88 -6.88 -3.47
N ASN A 138 -8.75 -7.55 -4.25
CA ASN A 138 -9.95 -6.94 -4.81
C ASN A 138 -10.85 -6.35 -3.72
N GLY A 139 -11.12 -5.03 -3.82
CA GLY A 139 -11.95 -4.29 -2.87
C GLY A 139 -11.33 -4.15 -1.47
N ARG A 140 -10.04 -4.47 -1.30
CA ARG A 140 -9.34 -4.31 -0.02
C ARG A 140 -8.67 -2.95 0.06
N VAL A 141 -8.44 -2.48 1.28
CA VAL A 141 -7.61 -1.30 1.53
C VAL A 141 -6.14 -1.70 1.40
N TYR A 142 -5.34 -0.80 0.85
CA TYR A 142 -3.88 -0.87 0.85
C TYR A 142 -3.34 0.40 1.50
N ALA A 143 -2.80 0.28 2.71
CA ALA A 143 -2.21 1.42 3.40
C ALA A 143 -0.85 1.79 2.77
N LEU A 144 -0.63 3.08 2.58
CA LEU A 144 0.62 3.66 2.12
C LEU A 144 1.11 4.68 3.14
N CYS A 145 2.36 4.57 3.55
CA CYS A 145 3.02 5.46 4.50
C CYS A 145 4.17 6.20 3.81
N PRO A 146 3.92 7.31 3.09
CA PRO A 146 4.98 8.15 2.54
C PRO A 146 5.61 9.02 3.62
N TYR A 147 6.88 9.42 3.41
CA TYR A 147 7.48 10.53 4.15
C TYR A 147 6.90 11.88 3.69
N PRO A 148 7.00 12.94 4.52
CA PRO A 148 6.53 14.27 4.15
C PRO A 148 7.19 14.83 2.87
N ASP A 149 8.43 14.44 2.60
CA ASP A 149 9.24 14.83 1.45
C ASP A 149 9.25 13.80 0.31
N THR A 150 8.43 12.74 0.40
CA THR A 150 8.29 11.76 -0.69
C THR A 150 7.84 12.45 -1.98
N PRO A 151 8.60 12.36 -3.08
CA PRO A 151 8.19 12.94 -4.35
C PRO A 151 6.84 12.39 -4.82
N PRO A 152 5.97 13.23 -5.38
CA PRO A 152 4.67 12.78 -5.89
C PRO A 152 4.77 11.63 -6.88
N GLU A 153 5.80 11.64 -7.73
CA GLU A 153 6.04 10.63 -8.75
C GLU A 153 6.30 9.24 -8.12
N ALA A 154 7.03 9.19 -7.01
CA ALA A 154 7.29 7.96 -6.29
C ALA A 154 6.01 7.38 -5.68
N LEU A 155 5.15 8.23 -5.12
CA LEU A 155 3.87 7.80 -4.57
C LEU A 155 2.90 7.34 -5.66
N LEU A 156 2.92 7.99 -6.84
CA LEU A 156 2.08 7.62 -7.99
C LEU A 156 2.35 6.21 -8.48
N ILE A 157 3.61 5.80 -8.54
CA ILE A 157 3.98 4.43 -8.93
C ILE A 157 3.29 3.40 -8.03
N LEU A 158 3.24 3.66 -6.72
CA LEU A 158 2.56 2.77 -5.78
C LEU A 158 1.04 2.85 -5.86
N ILE A 159 0.49 4.03 -6.09
CA ILE A 159 -0.94 4.18 -6.33
C ILE A 159 -1.35 3.39 -7.57
N GLU A 160 -0.60 3.49 -8.68
CA GLU A 160 -0.85 2.71 -9.90
C GLU A 160 -0.79 1.20 -9.64
N LEU A 161 0.21 0.74 -8.86
CA LEU A 161 0.28 -0.66 -8.42
C LEU A 161 -1.00 -1.05 -7.67
N VAL A 162 -1.38 -0.30 -6.63
CA VAL A 162 -2.52 -0.59 -5.77
C VAL A 162 -3.84 -0.61 -6.55
N GLU A 163 -4.05 0.35 -7.45
CA GLU A 163 -5.23 0.41 -8.32
C GLU A 163 -5.25 -0.76 -9.32
N THR A 164 -4.08 -1.13 -9.86
CA THR A 164 -3.95 -2.33 -10.71
C THR A 164 -4.34 -3.59 -9.95
N LEU A 165 -4.05 -3.69 -8.66
CA LEU A 165 -4.49 -4.77 -7.79
C LEU A 165 -6.00 -4.71 -7.45
N ARG A 166 -6.73 -3.69 -7.93
CA ARG A 166 -8.13 -3.39 -7.58
C ARG A 166 -8.32 -3.20 -6.06
N ALA A 167 -7.29 -2.71 -5.40
CA ALA A 167 -7.33 -2.27 -4.01
C ALA A 167 -7.54 -0.75 -3.92
N THR A 168 -7.94 -0.28 -2.75
CA THR A 168 -8.11 1.15 -2.48
C THR A 168 -6.89 1.68 -1.73
N PRO A 169 -6.09 2.60 -2.32
CA PRO A 169 -4.97 3.19 -1.61
C PRO A 169 -5.46 4.15 -0.52
N VAL A 170 -4.90 4.03 0.68
CA VAL A 170 -5.15 4.93 1.81
C VAL A 170 -3.81 5.39 2.37
N THR A 171 -3.58 6.70 2.38
CA THR A 171 -2.37 7.27 2.98
C THR A 171 -2.58 7.47 4.47
N ILE A 172 -1.63 7.00 5.28
CA ILE A 172 -1.69 7.06 6.73
C ILE A 172 -0.29 7.30 7.33
N ASP A 173 -0.25 7.98 8.46
CA ASP A 173 0.97 8.10 9.27
C ASP A 173 1.38 6.73 9.83
N PRO A 174 2.68 6.36 9.86
CA PRO A 174 3.13 5.06 10.30
C PRO A 174 2.86 4.76 11.78
N GLU A 175 2.87 5.76 12.67
CA GLU A 175 2.53 5.56 14.08
C GLU A 175 1.02 5.36 14.26
N GLU A 176 0.22 6.14 13.55
CA GLU A 176 -1.24 5.98 13.54
C GLU A 176 -1.63 4.61 12.97
N HIS A 177 -0.98 4.19 11.89
CA HIS A 177 -1.15 2.86 11.31
C HIS A 177 -0.94 1.78 12.37
N ASP A 178 0.20 1.77 13.05
CA ASP A 178 0.58 0.72 13.98
C ASP A 178 -0.32 0.72 15.23
N ARG A 179 -0.78 1.88 15.69
CA ARG A 179 -1.79 1.98 16.77
C ARG A 179 -3.15 1.41 16.36
N ILE A 180 -3.59 1.68 15.13
CA ILE A 180 -4.83 1.12 14.61
C ILE A 180 -4.69 -0.40 14.45
N MET A 181 -3.58 -0.88 13.85
CA MET A 181 -3.34 -2.31 13.67
C MET A 181 -3.25 -3.06 14.99
N ALA A 182 -2.66 -2.45 16.02
CA ALA A 182 -2.65 -3.02 17.36
C ALA A 182 -4.07 -3.32 17.86
N MET A 183 -5.01 -2.41 17.64
CA MET A 183 -6.40 -2.55 18.11
C MET A 183 -7.24 -3.48 17.24
N VAL A 184 -7.13 -3.38 15.89
CA VAL A 184 -8.08 -4.06 14.99
C VAL A 184 -7.58 -5.41 14.46
N SER A 185 -6.30 -5.71 14.63
CA SER A 185 -5.65 -6.94 14.16
C SER A 185 -4.89 -7.67 15.24
N HIS A 186 -3.90 -7.02 15.86
CA HIS A 186 -2.96 -7.69 16.73
C HIS A 186 -3.58 -8.11 18.07
N LEU A 187 -4.33 -7.20 18.71
CA LEU A 187 -5.05 -7.50 19.95
C LEU A 187 -6.11 -8.60 19.77
N PRO A 188 -6.98 -8.60 18.75
CA PRO A 188 -7.90 -9.69 18.47
C PRO A 188 -7.21 -11.05 18.36
N HIS A 189 -6.02 -11.09 17.77
CA HIS A 189 -5.23 -12.31 17.67
C HIS A 189 -4.75 -12.81 19.05
N LEU A 190 -4.19 -11.89 19.84
CA LEU A 190 -3.76 -12.20 21.22
C LEU A 190 -4.93 -12.67 22.09
N ILE A 191 -6.10 -12.02 21.95
CA ILE A 191 -7.32 -12.43 22.67
C ILE A 191 -7.73 -13.85 22.26
N SER A 192 -7.68 -14.16 20.97
CA SER A 192 -7.99 -15.50 20.44
C SER A 192 -7.08 -16.56 21.06
N VAL A 193 -5.77 -16.30 21.08
CA VAL A 193 -4.77 -17.20 21.70
C VAL A 193 -4.98 -17.31 23.20
N ALA A 194 -5.18 -16.18 23.89
CA ALA A 194 -5.41 -16.17 25.36
C ALA A 194 -6.67 -16.92 25.75
N LEU A 195 -7.74 -16.79 24.97
CA LEU A 195 -8.99 -17.51 25.20
C LEU A 195 -8.82 -19.02 25.04
N MET A 196 -8.12 -19.48 24.00
CA MET A 196 -7.78 -20.89 23.83
C MET A 196 -6.87 -21.41 24.94
N HIS A 197 -5.85 -20.63 25.33
CA HIS A 197 -4.95 -20.99 26.41
C HIS A 197 -5.70 -21.12 27.75
N SER A 198 -6.61 -20.21 28.04
CA SER A 198 -7.47 -20.27 29.23
C SER A 198 -8.39 -21.50 29.24
N ALA A 199 -8.96 -21.82 28.07
CA ALA A 199 -9.79 -23.02 27.92
C ALA A 199 -8.99 -24.30 28.08
N ALA A 200 -7.76 -24.36 27.55
CA ALA A 200 -6.87 -25.53 27.71
C ALA A 200 -6.41 -25.73 29.17
N ALA A 201 -6.21 -24.66 29.92
CA ALA A 201 -5.85 -24.77 31.36
C ALA A 201 -6.98 -25.39 32.18
N GLY A 202 -8.24 -25.24 31.78
CA GLY A 202 -9.40 -25.90 32.40
C GLY A 202 -9.74 -27.28 31.83
N ASP A 203 -9.12 -27.71 30.71
CA ASP A 203 -9.49 -28.94 29.99
C ASP A 203 -9.24 -30.21 30.79
N ALA A 204 -8.23 -30.21 31.67
CA ALA A 204 -8.01 -31.30 32.62
C ALA A 204 -9.20 -31.53 33.57
N GLU A 205 -10.00 -30.49 33.84
CA GLU A 205 -11.21 -30.52 34.68
C GLU A 205 -12.50 -30.63 33.84
N HIS A 206 -12.46 -30.34 32.51
CA HIS A 206 -13.63 -30.20 31.66
C HIS A 206 -13.54 -31.00 30.35
N ALA A 207 -13.51 -32.34 30.43
CA ALA A 207 -13.45 -33.25 29.28
C ALA A 207 -14.58 -33.01 28.21
N MET A 208 -15.64 -32.28 28.58
CA MET A 208 -16.76 -31.94 27.68
C MET A 208 -16.55 -30.61 26.91
N LEU A 209 -15.48 -29.89 27.16
CA LEU A 209 -15.24 -28.58 26.51
C LEU A 209 -15.28 -28.66 24.98
N PRO A 210 -14.61 -29.59 24.28
CA PRO A 210 -14.68 -29.70 22.84
C PRO A 210 -16.10 -30.02 22.33
N THR A 211 -16.89 -30.78 23.09
CA THR A 211 -18.25 -31.16 22.73
C THR A 211 -19.23 -29.99 22.88
N LEU A 212 -19.03 -29.14 23.88
CA LEU A 212 -19.89 -28.03 24.20
C LEU A 212 -19.46 -26.69 23.57
N ALA A 213 -18.30 -26.68 22.92
CA ALA A 213 -17.79 -25.51 22.22
C ALA A 213 -18.72 -25.09 21.07
N GLY A 214 -19.56 -24.10 21.32
CA GLY A 214 -20.49 -23.54 20.35
C GLY A 214 -19.80 -22.63 19.33
N ARG A 215 -20.58 -22.21 18.32
CA ARG A 215 -20.08 -21.41 17.18
C ARG A 215 -19.39 -20.11 17.63
N GLY A 216 -19.92 -19.43 18.62
CA GLY A 216 -19.32 -18.20 19.16
C GLY A 216 -17.89 -18.41 19.67
N PHE A 217 -17.63 -19.53 20.38
CA PHE A 217 -16.29 -19.87 20.85
C PHE A 217 -15.35 -20.15 19.67
N LEU A 218 -15.78 -20.95 18.69
CA LEU A 218 -15.01 -21.32 17.51
C LEU A 218 -14.66 -20.08 16.67
N ASP A 219 -15.61 -19.16 16.48
CA ASP A 219 -15.38 -17.90 15.74
C ASP A 219 -14.35 -17.01 16.47
N MET A 220 -14.45 -16.89 17.80
CA MET A 220 -13.55 -16.08 18.61
C MET A 220 -12.14 -16.67 18.71
N THR A 221 -11.99 -17.98 18.58
CA THR A 221 -10.71 -18.68 18.72
C THR A 221 -10.07 -19.09 17.39
N ARG A 222 -10.71 -18.77 16.25
CA ARG A 222 -10.23 -19.13 14.92
C ARG A 222 -8.80 -18.65 14.64
N LEU A 223 -8.45 -17.45 15.10
CA LEU A 223 -7.14 -16.84 14.88
C LEU A 223 -6.01 -17.53 15.68
N ALA A 224 -6.34 -18.27 16.73
CA ALA A 224 -5.35 -18.98 17.55
C ALA A 224 -4.64 -20.12 16.79
N ALA A 225 -5.16 -20.54 15.63
CA ALA A 225 -4.54 -21.56 14.77
C ALA A 225 -3.40 -21.01 13.90
N SER A 226 -3.08 -19.71 13.96
CA SER A 226 -2.04 -19.11 13.14
C SER A 226 -0.63 -19.50 13.56
N ASP A 227 0.28 -19.54 12.60
CA ASP A 227 1.70 -19.83 12.84
C ASP A 227 2.37 -18.69 13.62
N TYR A 228 3.02 -19.03 14.74
CA TYR A 228 3.75 -18.07 15.58
C TYR A 228 4.91 -17.40 14.84
N GLY A 229 5.53 -18.07 13.85
CA GLY A 229 6.64 -17.51 13.08
C GLY A 229 6.26 -16.22 12.33
N ILE A 230 5.00 -16.12 11.85
CA ILE A 230 4.46 -14.91 11.22
C ILE A 230 4.26 -13.83 12.29
N TRP A 231 3.71 -14.21 13.44
CA TRP A 231 3.33 -13.28 14.51
C TRP A 231 4.51 -12.74 15.31
N LYS A 232 5.58 -13.52 15.45
CA LYS A 232 6.77 -13.10 16.19
C LYS A 232 7.28 -11.73 15.74
N GLY A 233 7.46 -11.55 14.43
CA GLY A 233 7.94 -10.27 13.89
C GLY A 233 6.96 -9.11 14.12
N ILE A 234 5.65 -9.36 14.04
CA ILE A 234 4.61 -8.36 14.32
C ILE A 234 4.64 -7.94 15.79
N LEU A 235 4.72 -8.91 16.70
CA LEU A 235 4.78 -8.66 18.15
C LEU A 235 6.04 -7.88 18.54
N GLU A 236 7.19 -8.19 17.92
CA GLU A 236 8.46 -7.49 18.17
C GLU A 236 8.48 -6.05 17.62
N THR A 237 7.86 -5.82 16.46
CA THR A 237 7.92 -4.51 15.78
C THR A 237 6.83 -3.54 16.23
N ASN A 238 5.76 -4.03 16.89
CA ASN A 238 4.66 -3.21 17.40
C ASN A 238 4.33 -3.46 18.87
N ALA A 239 5.31 -3.91 19.66
CA ALA A 239 5.11 -4.33 21.05
C ALA A 239 4.47 -3.24 21.94
N GLU A 240 4.90 -2.00 21.80
CA GLU A 240 4.42 -0.86 22.58
C GLU A 240 2.91 -0.60 22.36
N ALA A 241 2.50 -0.41 21.11
CA ALA A 241 1.08 -0.17 20.80
C ALA A 241 0.19 -1.38 21.12
N ILE A 242 0.71 -2.60 20.97
CA ILE A 242 0.02 -3.83 21.38
C ILE A 242 -0.16 -3.85 22.90
N GLY A 243 0.88 -3.51 23.66
CA GLY A 243 0.81 -3.44 25.13
C GLY A 243 -0.24 -2.44 25.62
N GLU A 244 -0.28 -1.25 25.02
CA GLU A 244 -1.30 -0.24 25.31
C GLU A 244 -2.72 -0.71 24.96
N ALA A 245 -2.89 -1.36 23.83
CA ALA A 245 -4.18 -1.90 23.40
C ALA A 245 -4.65 -3.02 24.34
N ALA A 246 -3.72 -3.90 24.76
CA ALA A 246 -4.02 -4.99 25.69
C ALA A 246 -4.39 -4.46 27.09
N ALA A 247 -3.69 -3.43 27.59
CA ALA A 247 -4.02 -2.79 28.86
C ALA A 247 -5.44 -2.22 28.86
N ARG A 248 -5.78 -1.40 27.84
CA ARG A 248 -7.13 -0.84 27.65
C ARG A 248 -8.21 -1.92 27.54
N PHE A 249 -7.91 -3.02 26.85
CA PHE A 249 -8.82 -4.16 26.77
C PHE A 249 -9.02 -4.81 28.14
N GLY A 250 -7.96 -5.03 28.90
CA GLY A 250 -8.02 -5.58 30.25
C GLY A 250 -8.88 -4.72 31.20
N GLU A 251 -8.68 -3.40 31.17
CA GLU A 251 -9.50 -2.45 31.93
C GLU A 251 -11.00 -2.54 31.54
N SER A 252 -11.28 -2.59 30.23
CA SER A 252 -12.64 -2.72 29.73
C SER A 252 -13.30 -4.03 30.13
N LEU A 253 -12.53 -5.14 30.11
CA LEU A 253 -13.04 -6.44 30.53
C LEU A 253 -13.31 -6.47 32.03
N ALA A 254 -12.39 -5.93 32.85
CA ALA A 254 -12.56 -5.85 34.31
C ALA A 254 -13.77 -4.98 34.67
N PHE A 255 -13.97 -3.85 34.01
CA PHE A 255 -15.14 -2.98 34.18
C PHE A 255 -16.44 -3.73 33.87
N LEU A 256 -16.52 -4.45 32.74
CA LEU A 256 -17.70 -5.22 32.39
C LEU A 256 -17.99 -6.32 33.41
N VAL A 257 -16.97 -7.06 33.85
CA VAL A 257 -17.13 -8.15 34.82
C VAL A 257 -17.57 -7.63 36.19
N SER A 258 -16.96 -6.55 36.69
CA SER A 258 -17.30 -5.97 37.99
C SER A 258 -18.65 -5.26 38.01
N GLY A 259 -19.10 -4.73 36.88
CA GLY A 259 -20.35 -3.98 36.74
C GLY A 259 -21.57 -4.86 36.43
N MET A 260 -21.43 -6.18 36.29
CA MET A 260 -22.55 -7.05 35.92
C MET A 260 -23.28 -7.64 37.15
N PRO A 261 -24.62 -7.73 37.11
CA PRO A 261 -25.54 -7.09 36.19
C PRO A 261 -25.91 -5.66 36.68
N GLY A 262 -25.46 -4.63 35.94
CA GLY A 262 -25.72 -3.23 36.32
C GLY A 262 -25.96 -2.31 35.14
N ASN A 263 -26.48 -1.11 35.41
CA ASN A 263 -26.83 -0.10 34.41
C ASN A 263 -25.62 0.38 33.60
N GLU A 264 -24.44 0.47 34.22
CA GLU A 264 -23.19 0.88 33.54
C GLU A 264 -22.72 -0.17 32.54
N ALA A 265 -22.79 -1.44 32.91
CA ALA A 265 -22.50 -2.53 31.98
C ALA A 265 -23.51 -2.58 30.81
N ALA A 266 -24.80 -2.35 31.09
CA ALA A 266 -25.83 -2.27 30.05
C ALA A 266 -25.56 -1.12 29.06
N ALA A 267 -25.19 0.06 29.56
CA ALA A 267 -24.84 1.20 28.71
C ALA A 267 -23.61 0.93 27.83
N ALA A 268 -22.56 0.29 28.39
CA ALA A 268 -21.38 -0.11 27.63
C ALA A 268 -21.73 -1.12 26.54
N TRP A 269 -22.62 -2.07 26.81
CA TRP A 269 -23.09 -3.07 25.86
C TRP A 269 -23.82 -2.41 24.67
N GLU A 270 -24.72 -1.47 24.95
CA GLU A 270 -25.42 -0.71 23.93
C GLU A 270 -24.47 0.13 23.06
N ALA A 271 -23.49 0.79 23.69
CA ALA A 271 -22.48 1.57 22.98
C ALA A 271 -21.64 0.69 22.02
N ALA A 272 -21.20 -0.48 22.50
CA ALA A 272 -20.47 -1.46 21.68
C ALA A 272 -21.33 -1.96 20.51
N ALA A 273 -22.58 -2.31 20.75
CA ALA A 273 -23.52 -2.75 19.71
C ALA A 273 -23.77 -1.66 18.65
N LYS A 274 -23.90 -0.39 19.08
CA LYS A 274 -24.06 0.75 18.19
C LYS A 274 -22.82 0.97 17.31
N LEU A 275 -21.63 0.87 17.89
CA LEU A 275 -20.36 0.95 17.14
C LEU A 275 -20.24 -0.19 16.15
N ARG A 276 -20.51 -1.43 16.56
CA ARG A 276 -20.43 -2.62 15.69
C ARG A 276 -21.38 -2.51 14.49
N ARG A 277 -22.59 -1.98 14.68
CA ARG A 277 -23.53 -1.75 13.56
C ARG A 277 -23.02 -0.72 12.55
N LYS A 278 -22.23 0.27 12.99
CA LYS A 278 -21.58 1.23 12.09
C LYS A 278 -20.41 0.64 11.29
N MET A 279 -19.80 -0.43 11.78
CA MET A 279 -18.69 -1.13 11.13
C MET A 279 -19.19 -2.30 10.24
N GLY A 280 -20.21 -2.06 9.43
CA GLY A 280 -20.76 -3.06 8.51
C GLY A 280 -19.85 -3.28 7.28
N PRO A 281 -20.08 -4.35 6.49
CA PRO A 281 -19.29 -4.63 5.27
C PRO A 281 -19.30 -3.47 4.26
N GLU A 282 -20.34 -2.65 4.25
CA GLU A 282 -20.40 -1.45 3.41
C GLU A 282 -19.43 -0.34 3.86
N THR A 283 -18.97 -0.36 5.11
CA THR A 283 -18.00 0.61 5.63
C THR A 283 -16.57 0.26 5.18
N LEU A 284 -16.31 -1.03 4.92
CA LEU A 284 -15.03 -1.53 4.43
C LEU A 284 -14.82 -1.27 2.92
N ALA A 285 -15.91 -1.05 2.18
CA ALA A 285 -15.88 -0.90 0.72
C ALA A 285 -16.01 0.56 0.23
N ARG A 286 -16.30 1.52 1.11
CA ARG A 286 -16.47 2.94 0.71
C ARG A 286 -15.40 3.80 1.37
N PRO A 287 -14.48 4.39 0.60
CA PRO A 287 -13.60 5.43 1.11
C PRO A 287 -14.49 6.55 1.71
N ARG A 288 -14.13 7.04 2.89
CA ARG A 288 -14.86 8.14 3.51
C ARG A 288 -14.81 9.35 2.58
N LYS A 289 -15.86 10.17 2.52
CA LYS A 289 -15.90 11.40 1.70
C LYS A 289 -14.65 12.28 1.94
N GLN A 290 -14.10 12.22 3.13
CA GLN A 290 -12.89 12.94 3.53
C GLN A 290 -11.63 12.33 2.90
N ASP A 291 -11.55 11.00 2.76
CA ASP A 291 -10.45 10.29 2.10
C ASP A 291 -10.46 10.56 0.60
N LEU A 292 -11.64 10.58 -0.03
CA LEU A 292 -11.79 10.96 -1.44
C LEU A 292 -11.38 12.42 -1.69
N ARG A 293 -11.70 13.35 -0.77
CA ARG A 293 -11.25 14.75 -0.89
C ARG A 293 -9.73 14.87 -0.80
N SER A 294 -9.09 14.17 0.12
CA SER A 294 -7.62 14.17 0.23
C SER A 294 -6.95 13.57 -1.00
N VAL A 295 -7.59 12.61 -1.66
CA VAL A 295 -7.15 12.08 -2.96
C VAL A 295 -7.30 13.12 -4.06
N ILE A 296 -8.43 13.84 -4.11
CA ILE A 296 -8.66 14.95 -5.06
C ILE A 296 -7.62 16.06 -4.82
N ASP A 297 -7.43 16.50 -3.58
CA ASP A 297 -6.44 17.54 -3.23
C ASP A 297 -5.02 17.15 -3.68
N ARG A 298 -4.71 15.86 -3.68
CA ARG A 298 -3.43 15.33 -4.15
C ARG A 298 -3.34 15.40 -5.67
N TYR A 299 -4.37 14.97 -6.40
CA TYR A 299 -4.40 15.10 -7.87
C TYR A 299 -4.34 16.57 -8.30
N ASP A 300 -5.04 17.47 -7.60
CA ASP A 300 -4.97 18.92 -7.85
C ASP A 300 -3.54 19.45 -7.71
N ARG A 301 -2.83 19.00 -6.65
CA ARG A 301 -1.42 19.37 -6.45
C ARG A 301 -0.53 18.85 -7.59
N GLN A 302 -0.77 17.64 -8.07
CA GLN A 302 -0.03 17.07 -9.20
C GLN A 302 -0.28 17.83 -10.50
N ILE A 303 -1.52 18.20 -10.78
CA ILE A 303 -1.89 19.04 -11.92
C ILE A 303 -1.13 20.38 -11.84
N LEU A 304 -1.13 21.03 -10.67
CA LEU A 304 -0.41 22.29 -10.47
C LEU A 304 1.11 22.13 -10.63
N THR A 305 1.69 21.06 -10.14
CA THR A 305 3.12 20.76 -10.29
C THR A 305 3.48 20.53 -11.75
N ALA A 306 2.71 19.73 -12.48
CA ALA A 306 2.91 19.49 -13.91
C ALA A 306 2.77 20.78 -14.74
N LEU A 307 1.80 21.64 -14.39
CA LEU A 307 1.64 22.97 -15.00
C LEU A 307 2.84 23.86 -14.72
N GLY A 308 3.39 23.85 -13.50
CA GLY A 308 4.60 24.59 -13.14
C GLY A 308 5.78 24.21 -14.01
N HIS A 309 6.08 22.91 -14.13
CA HIS A 309 7.15 22.40 -15.00
C HIS A 309 6.92 22.78 -16.48
N ARG A 310 5.68 22.68 -16.95
CA ARG A 310 5.33 23.06 -18.31
C ARG A 310 5.56 24.54 -18.59
N ILE A 311 5.26 25.40 -17.61
CA ILE A 311 5.50 26.84 -17.70
C ILE A 311 7.00 27.14 -17.79
N ASP A 312 7.83 26.48 -16.99
CA ASP A 312 9.29 26.67 -17.04
C ASP A 312 9.88 26.25 -18.41
N ILE A 313 9.36 25.17 -18.99
CA ILE A 313 9.74 24.78 -20.36
C ILE A 313 9.27 25.82 -21.37
N ALA A 314 8.05 26.36 -21.23
CA ALA A 314 7.53 27.40 -22.11
C ALA A 314 8.41 28.68 -22.06
N ARG A 315 8.88 29.09 -20.88
CA ARG A 315 9.86 30.21 -20.73
C ARG A 315 11.17 29.91 -21.45
N ARG A 316 11.70 28.70 -21.34
CA ARG A 316 12.93 28.29 -22.05
C ARG A 316 12.75 28.34 -23.57
N ILE A 317 11.61 27.84 -24.07
CA ILE A 317 11.26 27.90 -25.48
C ILE A 317 11.15 29.37 -25.94
N GLY A 318 10.51 30.26 -25.17
CA GLY A 318 10.41 31.68 -25.48
C GLY A 318 11.79 32.32 -25.69
N ARG A 319 12.72 32.08 -24.77
CA ARG A 319 14.10 32.55 -24.89
C ARG A 319 14.84 32.00 -26.13
N LEU A 320 14.62 30.72 -26.47
CA LEU A 320 15.21 30.12 -27.68
C LEU A 320 14.65 30.71 -28.94
N LYS A 321 13.31 30.88 -29.04
CA LYS A 321 12.65 31.52 -30.19
C LYS A 321 13.12 32.94 -30.41
N LYS A 322 13.28 33.73 -29.33
CA LYS A 322 13.86 35.07 -29.38
C LYS A 322 15.24 35.06 -29.99
N ARG A 323 16.15 34.19 -29.53
CA ARG A 323 17.53 34.09 -30.04
C ARG A 323 17.59 33.71 -31.54
N GLN A 324 16.58 32.98 -32.02
CA GLN A 324 16.49 32.48 -33.40
C GLN A 324 15.55 33.27 -34.28
N SER A 325 14.96 34.36 -33.77
CA SER A 325 13.97 35.18 -34.48
C SER A 325 12.77 34.40 -35.02
N ILE A 326 12.35 33.36 -34.28
CA ILE A 326 11.21 32.48 -34.62
C ILE A 326 9.94 33.07 -33.97
N PRO A 327 8.80 33.16 -34.69
CA PRO A 327 7.53 33.60 -34.09
C PRO A 327 7.08 32.76 -32.92
N VAL A 328 6.47 33.43 -31.92
CA VAL A 328 5.96 32.72 -30.72
C VAL A 328 4.76 31.82 -31.05
N THR A 329 3.86 32.29 -31.90
CA THR A 329 2.66 31.56 -32.35
C THR A 329 2.94 30.67 -33.56
N ASP A 330 2.39 29.45 -33.53
CA ASP A 330 2.44 28.48 -34.63
C ASP A 330 1.08 27.75 -34.68
N SER A 331 0.18 28.29 -35.49
CA SER A 331 -1.20 27.81 -35.56
C SER A 331 -1.34 26.36 -36.04
N GLU A 332 -0.43 25.90 -36.92
CA GLU A 332 -0.47 24.51 -37.39
C GLU A 332 -0.01 23.53 -36.32
N ARG A 333 0.98 23.92 -35.52
CA ARG A 333 1.42 23.14 -34.35
C ARG A 333 0.33 23.11 -33.28
N GLU A 334 -0.35 24.21 -33.01
CA GLU A 334 -1.44 24.29 -32.05
C GLU A 334 -2.59 23.36 -32.42
N LYS A 335 -2.99 23.33 -33.70
CA LYS A 335 -4.03 22.41 -34.20
C LYS A 335 -3.64 20.94 -34.01
N ARG A 336 -2.41 20.56 -34.39
CA ARG A 336 -1.90 19.17 -34.21
C ARG A 336 -1.88 18.79 -32.75
N MET A 337 -1.41 19.70 -31.92
CA MET A 337 -1.34 19.47 -30.47
C MET A 337 -2.74 19.25 -29.88
N MET A 338 -3.75 20.03 -30.26
CA MET A 338 -5.12 19.83 -29.79
C MET A 338 -5.69 18.48 -30.21
N PHE A 339 -5.44 18.06 -31.45
CA PHE A 339 -5.85 16.75 -31.94
C PHE A 339 -5.25 15.60 -31.06
N GLU A 340 -3.94 15.63 -30.82
CA GLU A 340 -3.26 14.65 -29.97
C GLU A 340 -3.81 14.65 -28.54
N ARG A 341 -4.15 15.84 -27.97
CA ARG A 341 -4.67 15.93 -26.58
C ARG A 341 -6.07 15.36 -26.46
N ARG A 342 -6.91 15.52 -27.48
CA ARG A 342 -8.23 14.87 -27.53
C ARG A 342 -8.10 13.35 -27.56
N ASP A 343 -7.20 12.81 -28.38
CA ASP A 343 -6.94 11.38 -28.46
C ASP A 343 -6.46 10.81 -27.09
N TRP A 344 -5.53 11.51 -26.44
CA TRP A 344 -5.11 11.16 -25.08
C TRP A 344 -6.24 11.28 -24.05
N GLY A 345 -7.02 12.34 -24.10
CA GLY A 345 -8.17 12.52 -23.23
C GLY A 345 -9.18 11.39 -23.37
N GLN A 346 -9.49 11.02 -24.61
CA GLN A 346 -10.39 9.91 -24.91
C GLN A 346 -9.86 8.58 -24.34
N SER A 347 -8.56 8.30 -24.48
CA SER A 347 -7.92 7.10 -23.93
C SER A 347 -7.98 7.04 -22.40
N LEU A 348 -8.09 8.19 -21.74
CA LEU A 348 -8.23 8.36 -20.29
C LEU A 348 -9.70 8.49 -19.83
N GLY A 349 -10.67 8.41 -20.75
CA GLY A 349 -12.09 8.55 -20.44
C GLY A 349 -12.52 9.98 -20.09
N LEU A 350 -11.75 11.00 -20.49
CA LEU A 350 -12.10 12.41 -20.25
C LEU A 350 -13.06 12.93 -21.30
N PRO A 351 -14.06 13.78 -20.93
CA PRO A 351 -14.90 14.49 -21.89
C PRO A 351 -14.06 15.40 -22.81
N GLU A 352 -14.36 15.39 -24.12
CA GLU A 352 -13.63 16.20 -25.11
C GLU A 352 -13.67 17.69 -24.77
N GLU A 353 -14.85 18.20 -24.34
CA GLU A 353 -15.03 19.60 -23.92
C GLU A 353 -14.05 20.00 -22.80
N LEU A 354 -13.87 19.12 -21.78
CA LEU A 354 -12.94 19.37 -20.67
C LEU A 354 -11.50 19.49 -21.18
N VAL A 355 -11.10 18.61 -22.11
CA VAL A 355 -9.76 18.64 -22.71
C VAL A 355 -9.56 19.93 -23.49
N ASP A 356 -10.54 20.34 -24.27
CA ASP A 356 -10.48 21.55 -25.08
C ASP A 356 -10.37 22.80 -24.23
N GLU A 357 -11.23 22.97 -23.24
CA GLU A 357 -11.20 24.12 -22.31
C GLU A 357 -9.87 24.20 -21.56
N LEU A 358 -9.42 23.08 -20.99
CA LEU A 358 -8.17 23.02 -20.25
C LEU A 358 -6.97 23.42 -21.11
N PHE A 359 -6.83 22.82 -22.30
CA PHE A 359 -5.69 23.08 -23.16
C PHE A 359 -5.77 24.43 -23.85
N ALA A 360 -6.95 24.99 -24.12
CA ALA A 360 -7.09 26.36 -24.57
C ALA A 360 -6.54 27.37 -23.56
N VAL A 361 -6.82 27.17 -22.25
CA VAL A 361 -6.26 28.00 -21.19
C VAL A 361 -4.73 27.84 -21.11
N ILE A 362 -4.26 26.61 -21.09
CA ILE A 362 -2.83 26.27 -20.97
C ILE A 362 -2.03 26.86 -22.15
N ILE A 363 -2.52 26.76 -23.40
CA ILE A 363 -1.85 27.27 -24.58
C ILE A 363 -1.80 28.79 -24.53
N ARG A 364 -2.90 29.45 -24.24
CA ARG A 364 -3.00 30.90 -24.10
C ARG A 364 -1.95 31.45 -23.11
N HIS A 365 -1.86 30.84 -21.92
CA HIS A 365 -0.87 31.24 -20.93
C HIS A 365 0.57 30.92 -21.37
N SER A 366 0.81 29.83 -22.09
CA SER A 366 2.14 29.50 -22.61
C SER A 366 2.60 30.50 -23.69
N VAL A 367 1.73 30.91 -24.57
CA VAL A 367 2.01 31.97 -25.60
C VAL A 367 2.33 33.30 -24.91
N ARG A 368 1.51 33.70 -23.93
CA ARG A 368 1.76 34.93 -23.14
C ARG A 368 3.11 34.90 -22.45
N ILE A 369 3.42 33.83 -21.75
CA ILE A 369 4.72 33.67 -21.02
C ILE A 369 5.90 33.68 -21.98
N GLN A 370 5.78 33.09 -23.17
CA GLN A 370 6.81 33.15 -24.21
C GLN A 370 7.00 34.58 -24.72
N SER A 371 5.91 35.35 -24.85
CA SER A 371 5.94 36.76 -25.30
C SER A 371 6.55 37.65 -24.21
N ASP A 372 6.15 37.48 -22.93
CA ASP A 372 6.64 38.27 -21.81
C ASP A 372 8.14 37.95 -21.51
N SER A 373 8.64 36.79 -21.91
CA SER A 373 10.07 36.45 -21.84
C SER A 373 10.92 37.20 -22.88
N VAL A 374 10.29 38.12 -23.59
CA VAL A 374 10.87 38.95 -24.65
C VAL A 374 11.35 40.33 -24.13
N GLU A 375 10.95 40.70 -22.88
CA GLU A 375 11.53 41.84 -22.14
C GLU A 375 12.69 41.36 -21.27
#